data_99441604e2c3207d4499c3cb26e6f5af
#
_entry.id   99441604e2c3207d4499c3cb26e6f5af
#
_cell.length_a   1.000
_cell.length_b   1.000
_cell.length_c   1.000
_cell.angle_alpha   90.00
_cell.angle_beta   90.00
_cell.angle_gamma   90.00
#
_symmetry.space_group_name_H-M   'P 1'
#
loop_
_entity.id
_entity.type
_entity.pdbx_description
1 polymer ?
#
loop_
_entity_poly.entity_id
_entity_poly.type
_entity_poly.pdbx_seq_one_letter_code
_entity_poly.pdbx_strand_id
1 'polypeptide(L)'
;THAMDSLMSSIRSEIPRDVARWHLSVNTQANETKVIRTFLERRPDVIRTGMRTFFGLDATVQVAMSAPGGTIFVEDMLAGSSYSGTHYQNLPITIEAVGSGSKVFMGWSDGVKSARRVVVPGTDPVQLVANFQ
;
A
#
# COMPACT_ATOMS: atom_id res chain seq x y z
N THR A 1 -4.31 -8.12 5.45
CA THR A 1 -5.27 -9.14 5.93
C THR A 1 -5.65 -10.14 4.86
N HIS A 2 -5.76 -9.76 3.57
CA HIS A 2 -6.17 -10.65 2.47
C HIS A 2 -5.32 -11.94 2.37
N ALA A 3 -3.99 -11.84 2.44
CA ALA A 3 -3.10 -13.01 2.41
C ALA A 3 -3.35 -13.95 3.60
N MET A 4 -3.59 -13.42 4.79
CA MET A 4 -3.94 -14.20 5.97
C MET A 4 -5.28 -14.93 5.80
N ASP A 5 -6.29 -14.25 5.25
CA ASP A 5 -7.61 -14.86 5.01
C ASP A 5 -7.53 -15.99 4.00
N SER A 6 -6.70 -15.84 2.95
CA SER A 6 -6.43 -16.89 1.96
C SER A 6 -5.75 -18.10 2.58
N LEU A 7 -4.70 -17.89 3.39
CA LEU A 7 -4.00 -18.97 4.10
C LEU A 7 -4.93 -19.70 5.08
N MET A 8 -5.70 -18.97 5.87
CA MET A 8 -6.67 -19.55 6.80
C MET A 8 -7.75 -20.37 6.08
N SER A 9 -8.19 -19.90 4.90
CA SER A 9 -9.13 -20.66 4.06
C SER A 9 -8.55 -21.98 3.57
N SER A 10 -7.28 -22.01 3.17
CA SER A 10 -6.63 -23.21 2.64
C SER A 10 -6.43 -24.32 3.67
N ILE A 11 -6.28 -23.98 4.95
CA ILE A 11 -6.09 -24.96 6.06
C ILE A 11 -7.35 -25.24 6.86
N ARG A 12 -8.46 -24.57 6.54
CA ARG A 12 -9.70 -24.62 7.35
C ARG A 12 -10.25 -26.02 7.58
N SER A 13 -10.13 -26.89 6.60
CA SER A 13 -10.59 -28.29 6.70
C SER A 13 -9.76 -29.13 7.67
N GLU A 14 -8.48 -28.80 7.87
CA GLU A 14 -7.56 -29.53 8.74
C GLU A 14 -7.61 -29.07 10.20
N ILE A 15 -8.13 -27.88 10.46
CA ILE A 15 -8.20 -27.29 11.80
C ILE A 15 -8.90 -28.20 12.83
N PRO A 16 -10.09 -28.79 12.57
CA PRO A 16 -10.76 -29.67 13.53
C PRO A 16 -9.92 -30.91 13.86
N ARG A 17 -9.20 -31.44 12.87
CA ARG A 17 -8.33 -32.61 13.03
C ARG A 17 -7.12 -32.31 13.90
N ASP A 18 -6.52 -31.15 13.70
CA ASP A 18 -5.37 -30.68 14.47
C ASP A 18 -5.76 -30.37 15.91
N VAL A 19 -6.87 -29.69 16.11
CA VAL A 19 -7.46 -29.39 17.43
C VAL A 19 -7.72 -30.66 18.20
N ALA A 20 -8.32 -31.70 17.59
CA ALA A 20 -8.57 -32.98 18.21
C ALA A 20 -7.28 -33.71 18.56
N ARG A 21 -6.28 -33.71 17.69
CA ARG A 21 -4.99 -34.36 17.87
C ARG A 21 -4.21 -33.81 19.08
N TRP A 22 -4.24 -32.49 19.25
CA TRP A 22 -3.44 -31.80 20.26
C TRP A 22 -4.26 -31.39 21.49
N HIS A 23 -5.50 -31.86 21.61
CA HIS A 23 -6.43 -31.52 22.72
C HIS A 23 -6.60 -30.00 22.92
N LEU A 24 -6.53 -29.22 21.82
CA LEU A 24 -6.73 -27.78 21.82
C LEU A 24 -8.23 -27.45 21.75
N SER A 25 -8.55 -26.20 21.99
CA SER A 25 -9.90 -25.66 21.81
C SER A 25 -9.98 -24.88 20.48
N VAL A 26 -11.08 -25.03 19.75
CA VAL A 26 -11.36 -24.21 18.55
C VAL A 26 -11.37 -22.72 18.90
N ASN A 27 -11.83 -22.38 20.10
CA ASN A 27 -11.80 -20.99 20.59
C ASN A 27 -10.37 -20.45 20.77
N THR A 28 -9.42 -21.29 21.18
CA THR A 28 -8.01 -20.89 21.29
C THR A 28 -7.47 -20.46 19.94
N GLN A 29 -7.70 -21.27 18.91
CA GLN A 29 -7.25 -20.93 17.55
C GLN A 29 -7.91 -19.66 17.01
N ALA A 30 -9.23 -19.49 17.24
CA ALA A 30 -9.94 -18.27 16.83
C ALA A 30 -9.38 -17.03 17.53
N ASN A 31 -9.02 -17.13 18.82
CA ASN A 31 -8.39 -16.05 19.57
C ASN A 31 -7.00 -15.71 19.05
N GLU A 32 -6.15 -16.71 18.80
CA GLU A 32 -4.82 -16.50 18.22
C GLU A 32 -4.90 -15.85 16.85
N THR A 33 -5.83 -16.29 16.01
CA THR A 33 -6.09 -15.67 14.70
C THR A 33 -6.48 -14.19 14.85
N LYS A 34 -7.31 -13.86 15.83
CA LYS A 34 -7.70 -12.48 16.14
C LYS A 34 -6.51 -11.63 16.60
N VAL A 35 -5.64 -12.18 17.45
CA VAL A 35 -4.42 -11.51 17.92
C VAL A 35 -3.52 -11.18 16.73
N ILE A 36 -3.25 -12.16 15.86
CA ILE A 36 -2.42 -11.95 14.66
C ILE A 36 -3.05 -10.89 13.75
N ARG A 37 -4.36 -10.95 13.52
CA ARG A 37 -5.07 -9.95 12.69
C ARG A 37 -4.92 -8.54 13.26
N THR A 38 -5.20 -8.37 14.55
CA THR A 38 -5.08 -7.08 15.23
C THR A 38 -3.64 -6.54 15.15
N PHE A 39 -2.65 -7.42 15.31
CA PHE A 39 -1.25 -7.04 15.15
C PHE A 39 -0.94 -6.55 13.74
N LEU A 40 -1.36 -7.29 12.70
CA LEU A 40 -1.14 -6.91 11.31
C LEU A 40 -1.83 -5.59 10.93
N GLU A 41 -3.00 -5.34 11.47
CA GLU A 41 -3.76 -4.10 11.23
C GLU A 41 -3.11 -2.88 11.89
N ARG A 42 -2.55 -3.04 13.09
CA ARG A 42 -1.91 -1.95 13.85
C ARG A 42 -0.46 -1.69 13.46
N ARG A 43 0.23 -2.71 12.97
CA ARG A 43 1.68 -2.65 12.70
C ARG A 43 2.09 -1.51 11.78
N PRO A 44 1.39 -1.19 10.66
CA PRO A 44 1.78 -0.08 9.80
C PRO A 44 1.85 1.27 10.52
N ASP A 45 0.89 1.55 11.40
CA ASP A 45 0.84 2.81 12.13
C ASP A 45 1.91 2.88 13.22
N VAL A 46 2.17 1.77 13.91
CA VAL A 46 3.26 1.66 14.91
C VAL A 46 4.61 1.90 14.22
N ILE A 47 4.84 1.27 13.06
CA ILE A 47 6.08 1.45 12.32
C ILE A 47 6.22 2.90 11.85
N ARG A 48 5.18 3.50 11.27
CA ARG A 48 5.21 4.89 10.83
C ARG A 48 5.53 5.85 11.99
N THR A 49 4.89 5.63 13.13
CA THR A 49 5.16 6.46 14.34
C THR A 49 6.60 6.29 14.81
N GLY A 50 7.09 5.06 14.87
CA GLY A 50 8.47 4.77 15.24
C GLY A 50 9.49 5.42 14.28
N MET A 51 9.27 5.29 12.97
CA MET A 51 10.13 5.92 11.95
C MET A 51 10.11 7.45 12.07
N ARG A 52 8.91 8.02 12.25
CA ARG A 52 8.76 9.46 12.43
C ARG A 52 9.58 9.96 13.62
N THR A 53 9.47 9.30 14.76
CA THR A 53 10.20 9.68 15.97
C THR A 53 11.71 9.48 15.83
N PHE A 54 12.12 8.34 15.28
CA PHE A 54 13.53 7.98 15.18
C PHE A 54 14.30 8.85 14.17
N PHE A 55 13.68 9.16 13.02
CA PHE A 55 14.31 9.95 11.95
C PHE A 55 13.94 11.43 11.98
N GLY A 56 13.14 11.89 12.94
CA GLY A 56 12.67 13.28 13.01
C GLY A 56 11.83 13.70 11.81
N LEU A 57 11.02 12.78 11.25
CA LEU A 57 10.22 13.04 10.05
C LEU A 57 8.99 13.90 10.40
N ASP A 58 8.57 14.71 9.43
CA ASP A 58 7.36 15.53 9.52
C ASP A 58 6.07 14.68 9.59
N ALA A 59 4.93 15.34 9.65
CA ALA A 59 3.63 14.70 9.60
C ALA A 59 3.43 13.93 8.29
N THR A 60 2.42 13.09 8.25
CA THR A 60 2.07 12.35 7.04
C THR A 60 1.00 13.06 6.23
N VAL A 61 0.99 12.81 4.93
CA VAL A 61 0.02 13.33 3.98
C VAL A 61 -0.44 12.23 3.02
N GLN A 62 -1.65 12.33 2.51
CA GLN A 62 -2.18 11.40 1.50
C GLN A 62 -1.67 11.76 0.11
N VAL A 63 -1.21 10.76 -0.61
CA VAL A 63 -0.84 10.87 -2.03
C VAL A 63 -1.68 9.90 -2.83
N ALA A 64 -2.47 10.43 -3.75
CA ALA A 64 -3.32 9.65 -4.63
C ALA A 64 -2.97 9.94 -6.09
N MET A 65 -2.89 8.90 -6.90
CA MET A 65 -2.57 9.01 -8.33
C MET A 65 -3.43 8.07 -9.15
N SER A 66 -3.72 8.45 -10.38
CA SER A 66 -4.42 7.61 -11.35
C SER A 66 -3.78 7.72 -12.73
N ALA A 67 -3.84 6.63 -13.50
CA ALA A 67 -3.30 6.51 -14.84
C ALA A 67 -4.30 5.79 -15.77
N PRO A 68 -5.40 6.44 -16.15
CA PRO A 68 -6.40 5.84 -17.04
C PRO A 68 -5.79 5.55 -18.42
N GLY A 69 -5.48 4.28 -18.67
CA GLY A 69 -4.79 3.82 -19.88
C GLY A 69 -3.29 3.65 -19.75
N GLY A 70 -2.79 3.59 -18.51
CA GLY A 70 -1.39 3.34 -18.20
C GLY A 70 -1.21 2.69 -16.83
N THR A 71 0.03 2.72 -16.38
CA THR A 71 0.49 2.13 -15.13
C THR A 71 1.35 3.12 -14.37
N ILE A 72 1.20 3.18 -13.06
CA ILE A 72 1.99 4.00 -12.15
C ILE A 72 3.03 3.13 -11.45
N PHE A 73 4.23 3.65 -11.33
CA PHE A 73 5.27 3.16 -10.44
C PHE A 73 5.53 4.20 -9.34
N VAL A 74 5.73 3.74 -8.13
CA VAL A 74 6.11 4.55 -6.96
C VAL A 74 7.35 3.92 -6.34
N GLU A 75 8.43 4.66 -6.25
CA GLU A 75 9.75 4.15 -5.82
C GLU A 75 10.14 2.86 -6.55
N ASP A 76 9.97 2.87 -7.89
CA ASP A 76 10.21 1.74 -8.79
C ASP A 76 9.32 0.49 -8.54
N MET A 77 8.36 0.58 -7.61
CA MET A 77 7.39 -0.48 -7.36
C MET A 77 6.12 -0.29 -8.19
N LEU A 78 5.64 -1.37 -8.78
CA LEU A 78 4.40 -1.39 -9.57
C LEU A 78 3.19 -1.13 -8.67
N ALA A 79 2.51 -0.01 -8.90
CA ALA A 79 1.28 0.36 -8.19
C ALA A 79 -0.01 0.07 -8.99
N GLY A 80 0.10 -0.17 -10.31
CA GLY A 80 -1.04 -0.41 -11.18
C GLY A 80 -1.61 0.87 -11.79
N SER A 81 -2.88 0.86 -12.19
CA SER A 81 -3.55 2.02 -12.80
C SER A 81 -4.01 3.08 -11.80
N SER A 82 -3.93 2.80 -10.52
CA SER A 82 -4.23 3.74 -9.44
C SER A 82 -3.36 3.47 -8.22
N TYR A 83 -3.05 4.52 -7.49
CA TYR A 83 -2.28 4.47 -6.25
C TYR A 83 -2.93 5.36 -5.19
N SER A 84 -2.93 4.91 -3.95
CA SER A 84 -3.27 5.71 -2.78
C SER A 84 -2.41 5.26 -1.61
N GLY A 85 -1.65 6.18 -1.05
CA GLY A 85 -0.71 5.88 0.03
C GLY A 85 -0.49 7.06 0.97
N THR A 86 -0.03 6.74 2.17
CA THR A 86 0.36 7.72 3.18
C THR A 86 1.88 7.92 3.12
N HIS A 87 2.31 9.14 2.89
CA HIS A 87 3.73 9.54 2.80
C HIS A 87 4.07 10.57 3.86
N TYR A 88 5.35 10.75 4.14
CA TYR A 88 5.81 11.84 5.00
C TYR A 88 5.89 13.14 4.21
N GLN A 89 5.51 14.24 4.86
CA GLN A 89 5.72 15.59 4.31
C GLN A 89 7.21 15.86 4.14
N ASN A 90 7.55 16.64 3.13
CA ASN A 90 8.93 17.05 2.80
C ASN A 90 9.90 15.92 2.45
N LEU A 91 9.42 14.66 2.41
CA LEU A 91 10.22 13.52 1.94
C LEU A 91 9.94 13.28 0.45
N PRO A 92 10.96 13.40 -0.43
CA PRO A 92 10.77 13.20 -1.86
C PRO A 92 10.36 11.77 -2.18
N ILE A 93 9.46 11.61 -3.14
CA ILE A 93 9.05 10.33 -3.72
C ILE A 93 9.22 10.35 -5.23
N THR A 94 9.77 9.29 -5.78
CA THR A 94 9.90 9.10 -7.22
C THR A 94 8.64 8.45 -7.76
N ILE A 95 8.05 9.05 -8.78
CA ILE A 95 6.88 8.50 -9.47
C ILE A 95 7.16 8.39 -10.96
N GLU A 96 6.56 7.40 -11.61
CA GLU A 96 6.63 7.20 -13.04
C GLU A 96 5.29 6.73 -13.59
N ALA A 97 4.91 7.23 -14.76
CA ALA A 97 3.72 6.79 -15.48
C ALA A 97 4.11 6.22 -16.84
N VAL A 98 3.67 4.99 -17.13
CA VAL A 98 3.95 4.26 -18.37
C VAL A 98 2.64 3.95 -19.07
N GLY A 99 2.52 4.29 -20.36
CA GLY A 99 1.33 3.97 -21.16
C GLY A 99 1.17 2.47 -21.40
N SER A 100 -0.06 2.00 -21.46
CA SER A 100 -0.39 0.62 -21.79
C SER A 100 -0.58 0.48 -23.33
N GLY A 101 0.01 -0.57 -23.90
CA GLY A 101 -0.04 -0.82 -25.35
C GLY A 101 0.62 0.29 -26.15
N SER A 102 -0.11 0.90 -27.07
CA SER A 102 0.37 2.01 -27.92
C SER A 102 0.20 3.40 -27.31
N LYS A 103 -0.30 3.51 -26.10
CA LYS A 103 -0.57 4.79 -25.46
C LYS A 103 0.71 5.49 -25.04
N VAL A 104 0.83 6.78 -25.37
CA VAL A 104 1.97 7.62 -25.07
C VAL A 104 1.62 8.58 -23.95
N PHE A 105 2.51 8.73 -22.98
CA PHE A 105 2.34 9.67 -21.87
C PHE A 105 2.36 11.12 -22.41
N MET A 106 1.37 11.91 -22.03
CA MET A 106 1.18 13.30 -22.46
C MET A 106 1.50 14.32 -21.38
N GLY A 107 1.46 13.92 -20.13
CA GLY A 107 1.73 14.77 -18.97
C GLY A 107 0.88 14.45 -17.76
N TRP A 108 1.29 14.97 -16.63
CA TRP A 108 0.53 14.94 -15.39
C TRP A 108 -0.51 16.06 -15.35
N SER A 109 -1.55 15.90 -14.52
CA SER A 109 -2.63 16.88 -14.34
C SER A 109 -2.17 18.25 -13.85
N ASP A 110 -1.00 18.33 -13.23
CA ASP A 110 -0.34 19.57 -12.80
C ASP A 110 0.53 20.23 -13.90
N GLY A 111 0.48 19.70 -15.14
CA GLY A 111 1.16 20.24 -16.32
C GLY A 111 2.58 19.72 -16.55
N VAL A 112 3.14 18.92 -15.65
CA VAL A 112 4.49 18.36 -15.81
C VAL A 112 4.51 17.31 -16.91
N LYS A 113 5.45 17.45 -17.88
CA LYS A 113 5.57 16.59 -19.07
C LYS A 113 6.53 15.42 -18.92
N SER A 114 7.30 15.34 -17.84
CA SER A 114 8.18 14.20 -17.58
C SER A 114 7.38 13.05 -17.01
N ALA A 115 7.41 11.89 -17.67
CA ALA A 115 6.73 10.68 -17.19
C ALA A 115 7.29 10.21 -15.84
N ARG A 116 8.62 10.25 -15.68
CA ARG A 116 9.33 10.02 -14.42
C ARG A 116 9.70 11.36 -13.79
N ARG A 117 9.34 11.53 -12.52
CA ARG A 117 9.61 12.75 -11.75
C ARG A 117 9.68 12.48 -10.25
N VAL A 118 10.26 13.43 -9.54
CA VAL A 118 10.23 13.47 -8.07
C VAL A 118 9.12 14.42 -7.64
N VAL A 119 8.32 13.97 -6.68
CA VAL A 119 7.29 14.78 -5.99
C VAL A 119 7.70 14.92 -4.53
N VAL A 120 7.66 16.13 -4.01
CA VAL A 120 7.87 16.41 -2.59
C VAL A 120 6.51 16.79 -2.01
N PRO A 121 5.84 15.90 -1.26
CA PRO A 121 4.54 16.20 -0.67
C PRO A 121 4.67 17.29 0.41
N GLY A 122 3.81 18.31 0.34
CA GLY A 122 3.68 19.33 1.37
C GLY A 122 2.66 18.93 2.45
N THR A 123 1.95 19.94 2.98
CA THR A 123 0.90 19.76 3.99
C THR A 123 -0.42 19.27 3.41
N ASP A 124 -0.68 19.62 2.15
CA ASP A 124 -1.95 19.30 1.50
C ASP A 124 -1.89 17.94 0.76
N PRO A 125 -3.00 17.20 0.69
CA PRO A 125 -3.09 15.97 -0.07
C PRO A 125 -2.67 16.17 -1.53
N VAL A 126 -1.82 15.27 -2.04
CA VAL A 126 -1.38 15.27 -3.42
C VAL A 126 -2.34 14.42 -4.26
N GLN A 127 -2.88 14.99 -5.33
CA GLN A 127 -3.70 14.27 -6.30
C GLN A 127 -3.16 14.49 -7.72
N LEU A 128 -2.75 13.45 -8.40
CA LEU A 128 -2.18 13.50 -9.74
C LEU A 128 -2.88 12.52 -10.69
N VAL A 129 -3.11 12.97 -11.91
CA VAL A 129 -3.62 12.13 -12.99
C VAL A 129 -2.59 12.13 -14.12
N ALA A 130 -2.16 10.93 -14.53
CA ALA A 130 -1.34 10.74 -15.72
C ALA A 130 -2.25 10.67 -16.95
N ASN A 131 -2.03 11.56 -17.92
CA ASN A 131 -2.77 11.62 -19.16
C ASN A 131 -2.00 10.93 -20.30
N PHE A 132 -2.73 10.16 -21.11
CA PHE A 132 -2.19 9.41 -22.25
C PHE A 132 -3.01 9.65 -23.51
N GLN A 133 -2.37 9.49 -24.65
CA GLN A 133 -2.98 9.55 -25.98
C GLN A 133 -2.67 8.28 -26.77
#